data_839e5f8da96b4c534064be2d387e0ebe
#
_entry.id   839e5f8da96b4c534064be2d387e0ebe
#
_cell.length_a   1.000
_cell.length_b   1.000
_cell.length_c   1.000
_cell.angle_alpha   90.00
_cell.angle_beta   90.00
_cell.angle_gamma   90.00
#
_symmetry.space_group_name_H-M   'P 1'
#
loop_
_entity.id
_entity.type
_entity.pdbx_description
1 polymer ?
#
loop_
_entity_poly.entity_id
_entity_poly.type
_entity_poly.pdbx_seq_one_letter_code
_entity_poly.pdbx_strand_id
1 'polypeptide(L)'
;MSISSKIASVKATQAGLEVVFAGAKNPEIYSWFWLYDHSQDASRYNTDTKQRKVDTFLIDPTISGTSAELKSENHVVVNWSDASAPGEYSAELLASALVYDTHAQHAIVSKQLWLAGSMPDPIPCSEFEAVVSTDEGARELLDAFAKYGFATVRNMPANEQAAEQLARRVAYPRQTIFGGIWKLHSELKDHNDTAYTQTFLEPHTDSTYSHDAPGSQMFCCIERTGTGGESILVDGLAVANQIREQDPKAFT
;
A
#
# COMPACT_ATOMS: atom_id res chain seq x y z
N MET A 1 3.06 2.58 -18.57
CA MET A 1 4.22 2.15 -19.41
C MET A 1 5.33 1.78 -18.45
N SER A 2 5.88 0.57 -18.51
CA SER A 2 7.05 0.22 -17.70
C SER A 2 8.24 1.02 -18.22
N ILE A 3 8.85 1.82 -17.36
CA ILE A 3 10.11 2.50 -17.70
C ILE A 3 11.16 1.40 -17.90
N SER A 4 11.89 1.45 -19.02
CA SER A 4 13.01 0.54 -19.23
C SER A 4 14.03 0.76 -18.12
N SER A 5 14.54 -0.30 -17.51
CA SER A 5 15.62 -0.23 -16.52
C SER A 5 17.01 -0.10 -17.18
N LYS A 6 17.10 0.34 -18.46
CA LYS A 6 18.35 0.60 -19.16
C LYS A 6 18.55 2.09 -19.32
N ILE A 7 19.78 2.55 -19.10
CA ILE A 7 20.16 3.96 -19.22
C ILE A 7 20.81 4.18 -20.59
N ALA A 8 20.35 5.19 -21.31
CA ALA A 8 20.90 5.60 -22.58
C ALA A 8 22.06 6.61 -22.41
N SER A 9 21.93 7.56 -21.48
CA SER A 9 22.97 8.54 -21.19
C SER A 9 22.81 9.16 -19.80
N VAL A 10 23.91 9.71 -19.29
CA VAL A 10 23.96 10.49 -18.05
C VAL A 10 24.72 11.78 -18.24
N LYS A 11 24.36 12.82 -17.50
CA LYS A 11 25.03 14.11 -17.50
C LYS A 11 25.00 14.74 -16.11
N ALA A 12 26.17 15.10 -15.60
CA ALA A 12 26.27 15.88 -14.37
C ALA A 12 25.90 17.34 -14.65
N THR A 13 25.02 17.91 -13.83
CA THR A 13 24.55 19.30 -13.91
C THR A 13 24.62 19.96 -12.53
N GLN A 14 24.40 21.25 -12.46
CA GLN A 14 24.34 21.94 -11.18
C GLN A 14 23.16 21.44 -10.32
N ALA A 15 22.04 21.08 -10.94
CA ALA A 15 20.82 20.64 -10.23
C ALA A 15 20.91 19.18 -9.75
N GLY A 16 21.79 18.37 -10.33
CA GLY A 16 21.88 16.94 -10.06
C GLY A 16 22.39 16.15 -11.25
N LEU A 17 22.18 14.85 -11.21
CA LEU A 17 22.46 13.93 -12.30
C LEU A 17 21.24 13.82 -13.22
N GLU A 18 21.39 14.24 -14.47
CA GLU A 18 20.42 13.95 -15.52
C GLU A 18 20.65 12.53 -16.04
N VAL A 19 19.59 11.73 -16.07
CA VAL A 19 19.58 10.35 -16.56
C VAL A 19 18.53 10.21 -17.64
N VAL A 20 18.91 9.74 -18.81
CA VAL A 20 17.98 9.40 -19.89
C VAL A 20 17.84 7.88 -19.94
N PHE A 21 16.66 7.38 -19.66
CA PHE A 21 16.37 5.95 -19.80
C PHE A 21 16.09 5.60 -21.28
N ALA A 22 16.42 4.37 -21.66
CA ALA A 22 16.20 3.91 -23.01
C ALA A 22 14.72 4.01 -23.42
N GLY A 23 14.45 4.72 -24.51
CA GLY A 23 13.08 4.99 -24.99
C GLY A 23 12.36 6.15 -24.32
N ALA A 24 12.93 6.77 -23.28
CA ALA A 24 12.39 7.99 -22.68
C ALA A 24 12.71 9.22 -23.56
N LYS A 25 11.77 10.18 -23.59
CA LYS A 25 11.94 11.44 -24.36
C LYS A 25 12.66 12.52 -23.56
N ASN A 26 12.47 12.51 -22.25
CA ASN A 26 13.01 13.53 -21.34
C ASN A 26 13.98 12.90 -20.35
N PRO A 27 15.00 13.65 -19.90
CA PRO A 27 15.85 13.22 -18.80
C PRO A 27 15.09 13.30 -17.47
N GLU A 28 15.46 12.42 -16.55
CA GLU A 28 15.10 12.49 -15.16
C GLU A 28 16.24 13.09 -14.35
N ILE A 29 15.94 13.93 -13.35
CA ILE A 29 16.97 14.62 -12.57
C ILE A 29 16.98 14.07 -11.15
N TYR A 30 18.11 13.50 -10.75
CA TYR A 30 18.34 13.03 -9.38
C TYR A 30 19.20 14.04 -8.63
N SER A 31 18.72 14.56 -7.51
CA SER A 31 19.49 15.49 -6.70
C SER A 31 20.79 14.84 -6.18
N TRP A 32 21.86 15.62 -6.07
CA TRP A 32 23.14 15.14 -5.57
C TRP A 32 23.04 14.59 -4.15
N PHE A 33 22.26 15.24 -3.29
CA PHE A 33 22.02 14.80 -1.93
C PHE A 33 21.37 13.41 -1.89
N TRP A 34 20.31 13.21 -2.69
CA TRP A 34 19.63 11.90 -2.77
C TRP A 34 20.56 10.81 -3.28
N LEU A 35 21.34 11.09 -4.30
CA LEU A 35 22.30 10.12 -4.84
C LEU A 35 23.36 9.76 -3.79
N TYR A 36 23.90 10.76 -3.06
CA TYR A 36 24.90 10.49 -2.03
C TYR A 36 24.35 9.60 -0.91
N ASP A 37 23.15 9.88 -0.45
CA ASP A 37 22.45 9.12 0.60
C ASP A 37 22.07 7.70 0.16
N HIS A 38 21.79 7.49 -1.13
CA HIS A 38 21.32 6.21 -1.69
C HIS A 38 22.40 5.44 -2.45
N SER A 39 23.67 5.86 -2.35
CA SER A 39 24.77 5.15 -2.99
C SER A 39 24.86 3.70 -2.53
N GLN A 40 25.06 2.79 -3.50
CA GLN A 40 25.15 1.35 -3.24
C GLN A 40 26.61 0.86 -3.11
N ASP A 41 27.59 1.77 -3.09
CA ASP A 41 28.97 1.38 -2.85
C ASP A 41 29.17 0.79 -1.42
N ALA A 42 30.15 -0.10 -1.29
CA ALA A 42 30.34 -0.87 -0.06
C ALA A 42 30.69 -0.01 1.18
N SER A 43 31.19 1.22 1.01
CA SER A 43 31.46 2.13 2.12
C SER A 43 30.17 2.72 2.71
N ARG A 44 29.11 2.86 1.91
CA ARG A 44 27.85 3.51 2.27
C ARG A 44 26.67 2.56 2.44
N TYR A 45 26.73 1.38 1.84
CA TYR A 45 25.63 0.43 1.85
C TYR A 45 26.10 -0.98 2.24
N ASN A 46 25.32 -1.66 3.05
CA ASN A 46 25.50 -3.06 3.40
C ASN A 46 24.52 -3.92 2.60
N THR A 47 25.03 -4.69 1.65
CA THR A 47 24.22 -5.55 0.76
C THR A 47 23.53 -6.70 1.49
N ASP A 48 24.12 -7.20 2.59
CA ASP A 48 23.57 -8.33 3.33
C ASP A 48 22.36 -7.93 4.18
N THR A 49 22.49 -6.81 4.90
CA THR A 49 21.43 -6.29 5.76
C THR A 49 20.50 -5.32 5.04
N LYS A 50 20.84 -4.92 3.80
CA LYS A 50 20.15 -3.90 3.01
C LYS A 50 20.00 -2.56 3.76
N GLN A 51 21.01 -2.21 4.55
CA GLN A 51 21.01 -1.00 5.35
C GLN A 51 22.06 -0.01 4.86
N ARG A 52 21.73 1.28 4.93
CA ARG A 52 22.68 2.36 4.72
C ARG A 52 23.62 2.44 5.93
N LYS A 53 24.91 2.72 5.66
CA LYS A 53 25.94 2.93 6.68
C LYS A 53 26.16 4.41 6.98
N VAL A 54 25.63 5.29 6.14
CA VAL A 54 25.72 6.73 6.29
C VAL A 54 24.48 7.24 7.02
N ASP A 55 24.70 8.08 8.01
CA ASP A 55 23.62 8.82 8.67
C ASP A 55 23.23 10.01 7.77
N THR A 56 22.03 10.00 7.26
CA THR A 56 21.47 11.04 6.37
C THR A 56 21.62 12.44 6.98
N PHE A 57 21.48 12.54 8.30
CA PHE A 57 21.58 13.83 9.02
C PHE A 57 22.99 14.44 9.01
N LEU A 58 24.03 13.63 8.83
CA LEU A 58 25.44 14.06 8.80
C LEU A 58 25.93 14.40 7.38
N ILE A 59 25.13 14.18 6.35
CA ILE A 59 25.49 14.52 4.98
C ILE A 59 25.46 16.02 4.80
N ASP A 60 26.54 16.59 4.24
CA ASP A 60 26.56 18.00 3.86
C ASP A 60 25.47 18.27 2.80
N PRO A 61 24.49 19.15 3.07
CA PRO A 61 23.43 19.46 2.12
C PRO A 61 23.93 20.11 0.83
N THR A 62 25.18 20.60 0.80
CA THR A 62 25.82 21.20 -0.38
C THR A 62 26.63 20.20 -1.21
N ILE A 63 26.62 18.91 -0.82
CA ILE A 63 27.31 17.85 -1.56
C ILE A 63 26.92 17.85 -3.03
N SER A 64 27.89 17.68 -3.92
CA SER A 64 27.66 17.68 -5.35
C SER A 64 28.51 16.61 -6.05
N GLY A 65 28.04 16.14 -7.20
CA GLY A 65 28.82 15.30 -8.08
C GLY A 65 29.76 16.13 -8.95
N THR A 66 31.04 15.78 -8.95
CA THR A 66 32.04 16.43 -9.81
C THR A 66 32.07 15.85 -11.22
N SER A 67 31.72 14.57 -11.35
CA SER A 67 31.55 13.88 -12.62
C SER A 67 30.63 12.68 -12.47
N ALA A 68 30.05 12.25 -13.59
CA ALA A 68 29.27 11.04 -13.67
C ALA A 68 29.64 10.26 -14.94
N GLU A 69 29.72 8.95 -14.81
CA GLU A 69 30.07 8.06 -15.92
C GLU A 69 29.09 6.91 -16.01
N LEU A 70 28.58 6.66 -17.22
CA LEU A 70 27.81 5.47 -17.54
C LEU A 70 28.78 4.33 -17.85
N LYS A 71 29.03 3.44 -16.89
CA LYS A 71 29.92 2.28 -17.08
C LYS A 71 29.31 1.20 -17.98
N SER A 72 28.00 1.08 -17.94
CA SER A 72 27.19 0.22 -18.82
C SER A 72 25.76 0.73 -18.86
N GLU A 73 24.91 0.18 -19.72
CA GLU A 73 23.47 0.52 -19.77
C GLU A 73 22.73 0.31 -18.44
N ASN A 74 23.34 -0.39 -17.47
CA ASN A 74 22.75 -0.72 -16.18
C ASN A 74 23.52 -0.16 -14.98
N HIS A 75 24.61 0.59 -15.17
CA HIS A 75 25.49 1.00 -14.09
C HIS A 75 26.05 2.41 -14.28
N VAL A 76 25.84 3.27 -13.29
CA VAL A 76 26.34 4.64 -13.23
C VAL A 76 27.28 4.81 -12.04
N VAL A 77 28.38 5.52 -12.25
CA VAL A 77 29.33 5.91 -11.20
C VAL A 77 29.40 7.43 -11.11
N VAL A 78 29.36 7.97 -9.90
CA VAL A 78 29.43 9.41 -9.61
C VAL A 78 30.63 9.68 -8.70
N ASN A 79 31.49 10.64 -9.08
CA ASN A 79 32.55 11.16 -8.22
C ASN A 79 32.05 12.40 -7.47
N TRP A 80 32.46 12.53 -6.20
CA TRP A 80 31.92 13.51 -5.28
C TRP A 80 32.85 14.71 -5.04
N SER A 81 32.27 15.84 -4.65
CA SER A 81 33.00 17.09 -4.33
C SER A 81 33.85 16.98 -3.08
N ASP A 82 33.52 16.10 -2.15
CA ASP A 82 34.25 15.85 -0.90
C ASP A 82 35.39 14.83 -1.05
N ALA A 83 35.64 14.40 -2.26
CA ALA A 83 36.64 13.37 -2.60
C ALA A 83 36.44 12.01 -1.89
N SER A 84 35.25 11.73 -1.39
CA SER A 84 34.86 10.44 -0.85
C SER A 84 34.81 9.35 -1.93
N ALA A 85 34.64 8.09 -1.54
CA ALA A 85 34.52 6.99 -2.50
C ALA A 85 33.40 7.25 -3.52
N PRO A 86 33.62 6.90 -4.80
CA PRO A 86 32.60 7.11 -5.82
C PRO A 86 31.28 6.43 -5.45
N GLY A 87 30.16 7.08 -5.77
CA GLY A 87 28.84 6.51 -5.63
C GLY A 87 28.51 5.57 -6.79
N GLU A 88 27.91 4.43 -6.49
CA GLU A 88 27.52 3.43 -7.50
C GLU A 88 25.99 3.27 -7.51
N TYR A 89 25.41 3.21 -8.72
CA TYR A 89 23.97 3.16 -8.92
C TYR A 89 23.61 2.19 -10.02
N SER A 90 22.74 1.23 -9.69
CA SER A 90 22.13 0.41 -10.72
C SER A 90 21.02 1.19 -11.45
N ALA A 91 20.81 0.88 -12.72
CA ALA A 91 19.68 1.44 -13.46
C ALA A 91 18.33 1.08 -12.84
N GLU A 92 18.25 -0.10 -12.20
CA GLU A 92 17.06 -0.54 -11.48
C GLU A 92 16.76 0.36 -10.27
N LEU A 93 17.79 0.69 -9.45
CA LEU A 93 17.63 1.63 -8.34
C LEU A 93 17.13 2.98 -8.82
N LEU A 94 17.77 3.54 -9.86
CA LEU A 94 17.37 4.84 -10.39
C LEU A 94 15.96 4.82 -10.97
N ALA A 95 15.60 3.78 -11.72
CA ALA A 95 14.24 3.63 -12.24
C ALA A 95 13.20 3.45 -11.11
N SER A 96 13.54 2.71 -10.04
CA SER A 96 12.63 2.50 -8.92
C SER A 96 12.38 3.78 -8.12
N ALA A 97 13.35 4.69 -8.05
CA ALA A 97 13.19 5.99 -7.38
C ALA A 97 12.14 6.87 -8.07
N LEU A 98 11.95 6.74 -9.39
CA LEU A 98 10.90 7.46 -10.11
C LEU A 98 9.49 6.97 -9.76
N VAL A 99 9.40 5.72 -9.32
CA VAL A 99 8.13 5.13 -8.87
C VAL A 99 7.64 5.78 -7.57
N TYR A 100 8.55 6.28 -6.71
CA TYR A 100 8.17 6.97 -5.46
C TYR A 100 7.58 8.35 -5.71
N ASP A 101 8.00 9.05 -6.76
CA ASP A 101 7.41 10.34 -7.14
C ASP A 101 6.04 10.16 -7.84
N THR A 102 5.79 8.96 -8.35
CA THR A 102 4.51 8.58 -8.94
C THR A 102 3.65 7.74 -8.00
N HIS A 103 3.67 8.01 -6.68
CA HIS A 103 2.86 7.32 -5.68
C HIS A 103 1.38 7.12 -6.07
N ALA A 104 0.92 7.85 -7.07
CA ALA A 104 -0.41 7.68 -7.65
C ALA A 104 -0.53 6.51 -8.64
N GLN A 105 0.55 5.91 -9.15
CA GLN A 105 0.44 5.02 -10.32
C GLN A 105 0.78 3.54 -10.09
N HIS A 106 1.54 3.16 -9.05
CA HIS A 106 2.06 1.79 -8.97
C HIS A 106 1.58 0.93 -7.81
N ALA A 107 1.00 1.50 -6.79
CA ALA A 107 0.51 0.76 -5.63
C ALA A 107 -1.02 0.73 -5.52
N ILE A 108 -1.73 1.35 -6.44
CA ILE A 108 -3.18 1.47 -6.33
C ILE A 108 -3.80 0.59 -7.42
N VAL A 109 -4.28 -0.58 -7.02
CA VAL A 109 -5.35 -1.23 -7.77
C VAL A 109 -6.38 -0.16 -8.07
N SER A 110 -6.67 0.07 -9.35
CA SER A 110 -7.63 1.09 -9.77
C SER A 110 -8.94 0.83 -9.07
N LYS A 111 -9.30 1.72 -8.12
CA LYS A 111 -10.55 1.59 -7.38
C LYS A 111 -11.72 1.78 -8.33
N GLN A 112 -12.67 0.87 -8.25
CA GLN A 112 -13.95 1.01 -8.92
C GLN A 112 -14.98 1.43 -7.89
N LEU A 113 -15.28 2.72 -7.85
CA LEU A 113 -16.30 3.27 -6.97
C LEU A 113 -17.68 2.83 -7.43
N TRP A 114 -18.58 2.67 -6.49
CA TRP A 114 -19.94 2.19 -6.76
C TRP A 114 -20.99 2.90 -5.89
N LEU A 115 -22.19 2.93 -6.41
CA LEU A 115 -23.41 3.37 -5.71
C LEU A 115 -24.43 2.23 -5.76
N ALA A 116 -25.57 2.39 -5.11
CA ALA A 116 -26.58 1.34 -5.01
C ALA A 116 -26.96 0.72 -6.38
N GLY A 117 -26.98 1.51 -7.47
CA GLY A 117 -27.30 1.03 -8.81
C GLY A 117 -26.12 0.49 -9.63
N SER A 118 -24.89 0.58 -9.10
CA SER A 118 -23.64 0.15 -9.78
C SER A 118 -22.74 -0.71 -8.90
N MET A 119 -23.28 -1.26 -7.82
CA MET A 119 -22.59 -2.25 -7.00
C MET A 119 -22.17 -3.45 -7.87
N PRO A 120 -20.98 -4.03 -7.65
CA PRO A 120 -20.55 -5.20 -8.43
C PRO A 120 -21.57 -6.34 -8.38
N ASP A 121 -21.94 -6.84 -9.55
CA ASP A 121 -22.82 -8.00 -9.70
C ASP A 121 -22.20 -8.95 -10.74
N PRO A 122 -21.83 -10.18 -10.37
CA PRO A 122 -21.94 -10.75 -9.01
C PRO A 122 -21.05 -10.07 -7.99
N ILE A 123 -21.45 -10.15 -6.71
CA ILE A 123 -20.64 -9.69 -5.57
C ILE A 123 -19.30 -10.44 -5.60
N PRO A 124 -18.14 -9.74 -5.45
CA PRO A 124 -16.83 -10.37 -5.41
C PRO A 124 -16.76 -11.43 -4.31
N CYS A 125 -16.47 -12.66 -4.69
CA CYS A 125 -16.52 -13.80 -3.79
C CYS A 125 -15.42 -14.82 -4.12
N SER A 126 -14.61 -15.16 -3.13
CA SER A 126 -13.54 -16.16 -3.23
C SER A 126 -13.90 -17.42 -2.43
N GLU A 127 -13.32 -18.57 -2.81
CA GLU A 127 -13.45 -19.82 -2.06
C GLU A 127 -12.48 -19.84 -0.88
N PHE A 128 -12.94 -20.20 0.31
CA PHE A 128 -12.12 -20.25 1.52
C PHE A 128 -10.85 -21.09 1.31
N GLU A 129 -10.99 -22.32 0.83
CA GLU A 129 -9.85 -23.21 0.61
C GLU A 129 -8.82 -22.65 -0.38
N ALA A 130 -9.28 -21.98 -1.44
CA ALA A 130 -8.38 -21.34 -2.39
C ALA A 130 -7.58 -20.22 -1.74
N VAL A 131 -8.25 -19.36 -0.94
CA VAL A 131 -7.60 -18.24 -0.26
C VAL A 131 -6.55 -18.71 0.74
N VAL A 132 -6.86 -19.71 1.55
CA VAL A 132 -5.95 -20.14 2.63
C VAL A 132 -4.81 -21.02 2.15
N SER A 133 -4.97 -21.73 1.03
CA SER A 133 -3.99 -22.70 0.55
C SER A 133 -3.15 -22.25 -0.64
N THR A 134 -3.56 -21.20 -1.38
CA THR A 134 -2.85 -20.74 -2.58
C THR A 134 -2.62 -19.25 -2.59
N ASP A 135 -1.52 -18.81 -3.19
CA ASP A 135 -1.23 -17.38 -3.37
C ASP A 135 -2.15 -16.75 -4.42
N GLU A 136 -2.62 -17.53 -5.38
CA GLU A 136 -3.60 -17.11 -6.39
C GLU A 136 -4.94 -16.74 -5.76
N GLY A 137 -5.50 -17.61 -4.93
CA GLY A 137 -6.76 -17.35 -4.25
C GLY A 137 -6.67 -16.19 -3.26
N ALA A 138 -5.54 -16.06 -2.54
CA ALA A 138 -5.30 -14.89 -1.68
C ALA A 138 -5.22 -13.60 -2.49
N ARG A 139 -4.56 -13.62 -3.66
CA ARG A 139 -4.46 -12.45 -4.55
C ARG A 139 -5.82 -12.06 -5.09
N GLU A 140 -6.63 -12.99 -5.57
CA GLU A 140 -7.98 -12.73 -6.06
C GLU A 140 -8.84 -12.01 -5.01
N LEU A 141 -8.81 -12.48 -3.76
CA LEU A 141 -9.50 -11.85 -2.64
C LEU A 141 -9.01 -10.41 -2.42
N LEU A 142 -7.69 -10.23 -2.36
CA LEU A 142 -7.07 -8.93 -2.09
C LEU A 142 -7.26 -7.94 -3.24
N ASP A 143 -7.19 -8.39 -4.48
CA ASP A 143 -7.45 -7.56 -5.67
C ASP A 143 -8.91 -7.08 -5.69
N ALA A 144 -9.86 -7.97 -5.38
CA ALA A 144 -11.27 -7.60 -5.27
C ALA A 144 -11.50 -6.60 -4.13
N PHE A 145 -10.91 -6.85 -2.95
CA PHE A 145 -10.98 -5.94 -1.82
C PHE A 145 -10.37 -4.57 -2.14
N ALA A 146 -9.19 -4.52 -2.73
CA ALA A 146 -8.53 -3.29 -3.12
C ALA A 146 -9.33 -2.50 -4.17
N LYS A 147 -9.98 -3.21 -5.10
CA LYS A 147 -10.76 -2.62 -6.19
C LYS A 147 -12.09 -2.03 -5.73
N TYR A 148 -12.82 -2.77 -4.91
CA TYR A 148 -14.20 -2.43 -4.55
C TYR A 148 -14.37 -1.94 -3.10
N GLY A 149 -13.32 -2.06 -2.26
CA GLY A 149 -13.38 -1.75 -0.83
C GLY A 149 -13.98 -2.88 0.02
N PHE A 150 -14.48 -3.94 -0.61
CA PHE A 150 -14.99 -5.13 0.06
C PHE A 150 -14.83 -6.37 -0.82
N ALA A 151 -14.82 -7.54 -0.18
CA ALA A 151 -14.90 -8.85 -0.84
C ALA A 151 -15.52 -9.86 0.13
N THR A 152 -16.05 -10.94 -0.39
CA THR A 152 -16.66 -12.02 0.40
C THR A 152 -15.90 -13.33 0.22
N VAL A 153 -15.99 -14.18 1.25
CA VAL A 153 -15.43 -15.55 1.20
C VAL A 153 -16.54 -16.52 1.53
N ARG A 154 -16.73 -17.50 0.68
CA ARG A 154 -17.73 -18.54 0.85
C ARG A 154 -17.12 -19.89 1.23
N ASN A 155 -17.97 -20.80 1.69
CA ASN A 155 -17.61 -22.17 2.08
C ASN A 155 -16.56 -22.21 3.21
N MET A 156 -16.47 -21.15 4.01
CA MET A 156 -15.64 -21.11 5.21
C MET A 156 -16.33 -21.97 6.30
N PRO A 157 -15.59 -22.84 7.01
CA PRO A 157 -16.12 -23.50 8.20
C PRO A 157 -16.62 -22.49 9.24
N ALA A 158 -17.82 -22.70 9.79
CA ALA A 158 -18.46 -21.79 10.74
C ALA A 158 -17.85 -21.94 12.14
N ASN A 159 -16.59 -21.58 12.29
CA ASN A 159 -15.85 -21.62 13.55
C ASN A 159 -14.75 -20.55 13.62
N GLU A 160 -14.26 -20.28 14.83
CA GLU A 160 -13.23 -19.27 15.08
C GLU A 160 -11.87 -19.60 14.44
N GLN A 161 -11.51 -20.89 14.37
CA GLN A 161 -10.23 -21.29 13.83
C GLN A 161 -10.14 -20.97 12.34
N ALA A 162 -11.22 -21.20 11.58
CA ALA A 162 -11.29 -20.83 10.17
C ALA A 162 -11.22 -19.31 9.99
N ALA A 163 -11.90 -18.55 10.85
CA ALA A 163 -11.83 -17.09 10.85
C ALA A 163 -10.40 -16.59 11.12
N GLU A 164 -9.72 -17.17 12.12
CA GLU A 164 -8.33 -16.84 12.42
C GLU A 164 -7.37 -17.21 11.29
N GLN A 165 -7.55 -18.38 10.69
CA GLN A 165 -6.76 -18.85 9.55
C GLN A 165 -6.88 -17.87 8.37
N LEU A 166 -8.10 -17.45 8.03
CA LEU A 166 -8.35 -16.49 6.98
C LEU A 166 -7.71 -15.12 7.31
N ALA A 167 -7.90 -14.63 8.52
CA ALA A 167 -7.34 -13.35 8.94
C ALA A 167 -5.80 -13.36 8.85
N ARG A 168 -5.15 -14.42 9.36
CA ARG A 168 -3.69 -14.57 9.33
C ARG A 168 -3.14 -14.78 7.93
N ARG A 169 -3.94 -15.31 7.01
CA ARG A 169 -3.55 -15.43 5.60
C ARG A 169 -3.42 -14.05 4.93
N VAL A 170 -4.25 -13.11 5.34
CA VAL A 170 -4.24 -11.74 4.82
C VAL A 170 -3.20 -10.88 5.53
N ALA A 171 -3.24 -10.84 6.86
CA ALA A 171 -2.33 -10.04 7.68
C ALA A 171 -2.39 -10.46 9.16
N TYR A 172 -1.65 -9.77 10.02
CA TYR A 172 -1.77 -9.94 11.46
C TYR A 172 -3.07 -9.33 11.98
N PRO A 173 -3.93 -10.09 12.71
CA PRO A 173 -5.06 -9.52 13.42
C PRO A 173 -4.58 -8.46 14.41
N ARG A 174 -5.14 -7.27 14.33
CA ARG A 174 -4.80 -6.17 15.22
C ARG A 174 -5.38 -6.42 16.59
N GLN A 175 -4.58 -6.21 17.64
CA GLN A 175 -5.09 -6.19 19.01
C GLN A 175 -5.83 -4.88 19.27
N THR A 176 -7.08 -4.99 19.66
CA THR A 176 -7.93 -3.87 20.07
C THR A 176 -8.30 -4.02 21.53
N ILE A 177 -9.10 -3.09 22.09
CA ILE A 177 -9.68 -3.23 23.43
C ILE A 177 -10.57 -4.47 23.57
N PHE A 178 -11.06 -5.03 22.43
CA PHE A 178 -11.86 -6.25 22.38
C PHE A 178 -11.02 -7.52 22.15
N GLY A 179 -9.72 -7.39 21.95
CA GLY A 179 -8.84 -8.48 21.53
C GLY A 179 -8.49 -8.42 20.03
N GLY A 180 -7.84 -9.47 19.53
CA GLY A 180 -7.49 -9.62 18.11
C GLY A 180 -8.62 -10.23 17.28
N ILE A 181 -9.29 -11.24 17.88
CA ILE A 181 -10.49 -11.87 17.35
C ILE A 181 -11.46 -12.00 18.50
N TRP A 182 -12.68 -11.57 18.31
CA TRP A 182 -13.71 -11.64 19.36
C TRP A 182 -15.05 -12.02 18.75
N LYS A 183 -15.95 -12.56 19.62
CA LYS A 183 -17.30 -12.92 19.23
C LYS A 183 -18.25 -11.77 19.48
N LEU A 184 -19.09 -11.50 18.50
CA LEU A 184 -20.29 -10.69 18.68
C LEU A 184 -21.48 -11.62 18.94
N HIS A 185 -22.16 -11.40 20.05
CA HIS A 185 -23.31 -12.19 20.46
C HIS A 185 -24.37 -11.26 21.05
N SER A 186 -25.58 -11.27 20.52
CA SER A 186 -26.64 -10.34 20.92
C SER A 186 -27.14 -10.49 22.36
N GLU A 187 -26.67 -11.50 23.10
CA GLU A 187 -27.06 -11.75 24.49
C GLU A 187 -25.95 -11.44 25.52
N LEU A 188 -24.78 -11.00 25.06
CA LEU A 188 -23.69 -10.65 25.98
C LEU A 188 -24.00 -9.32 26.66
N LYS A 189 -24.42 -9.39 27.92
CA LYS A 189 -24.74 -8.22 28.78
C LYS A 189 -23.52 -7.56 29.40
N ASP A 190 -22.33 -8.10 29.17
CA ASP A 190 -21.09 -7.69 29.84
C ASP A 190 -20.40 -6.47 29.20
N HIS A 191 -20.88 -6.03 28.04
CA HIS A 191 -20.34 -4.88 27.32
C HIS A 191 -21.45 -3.87 27.02
N ASN A 192 -21.22 -2.62 27.39
CA ASN A 192 -22.10 -1.48 27.07
C ASN A 192 -21.81 -0.94 25.67
N ASP A 193 -21.84 -1.82 24.65
CA ASP A 193 -21.59 -1.46 23.25
C ASP A 193 -22.79 -1.84 22.39
N THR A 194 -23.14 -0.99 21.43
CA THR A 194 -24.25 -1.22 20.50
C THR A 194 -24.07 -2.47 19.64
N ALA A 195 -22.83 -2.91 19.43
CA ALA A 195 -22.51 -4.14 18.70
C ALA A 195 -23.09 -5.41 19.36
N TYR A 196 -23.40 -5.38 20.67
CA TYR A 196 -24.01 -6.49 21.42
C TYR A 196 -25.53 -6.32 21.58
N THR A 197 -26.13 -5.45 20.80
CA THR A 197 -27.56 -5.19 20.83
C THR A 197 -28.23 -5.65 19.53
N GLN A 198 -29.59 -5.65 19.53
CA GLN A 198 -30.40 -5.87 18.32
C GLN A 198 -30.80 -4.55 17.65
N THR A 199 -30.16 -3.45 18.00
CA THR A 199 -30.46 -2.14 17.46
C THR A 199 -29.87 -2.03 16.05
N PHE A 200 -30.62 -1.41 15.14
CA PHE A 200 -30.10 -1.08 13.81
C PHE A 200 -28.92 -0.12 13.93
N LEU A 201 -27.85 -0.43 13.25
CA LEU A 201 -26.67 0.41 13.14
C LEU A 201 -26.58 1.01 11.74
N GLU A 202 -26.53 2.31 11.67
CA GLU A 202 -26.28 3.03 10.43
C GLU A 202 -24.90 2.69 9.87
N PRO A 203 -24.69 2.79 8.54
CA PRO A 203 -23.37 2.63 7.92
C PRO A 203 -22.34 3.54 8.61
N HIS A 204 -21.26 2.94 9.09
CA HIS A 204 -20.19 3.62 9.81
C HIS A 204 -18.86 2.93 9.57
N THR A 205 -17.80 3.57 9.98
CA THR A 205 -16.45 3.00 10.03
C THR A 205 -16.06 2.80 11.48
N ASP A 206 -15.65 1.59 11.85
CA ASP A 206 -15.24 1.28 13.20
C ASP A 206 -13.92 1.95 13.58
N SER A 207 -13.78 2.22 14.88
CA SER A 207 -12.55 2.67 15.53
C SER A 207 -11.91 3.93 14.92
N THR A 208 -12.70 4.80 14.30
CA THR A 208 -12.23 6.09 13.78
C THR A 208 -11.67 7.02 14.85
N TYR A 209 -12.02 6.79 16.11
CA TYR A 209 -11.52 7.49 17.29
C TYR A 209 -10.13 6.99 17.74
N SER A 210 -9.61 5.94 17.14
CA SER A 210 -8.25 5.43 17.44
C SER A 210 -7.20 6.25 16.70
N HIS A 211 -6.04 6.49 17.33
CA HIS A 211 -4.91 7.15 16.66
C HIS A 211 -4.47 6.46 15.40
N ASP A 212 -4.64 5.14 15.36
CA ASP A 212 -4.33 4.30 14.22
C ASP A 212 -5.58 3.48 13.91
N ALA A 213 -6.39 3.97 12.98
CA ALA A 213 -7.61 3.31 12.55
C ALA A 213 -7.31 1.96 11.86
N PRO A 214 -8.16 0.93 12.01
CA PRO A 214 -7.98 -0.34 11.33
C PRO A 214 -8.07 -0.14 9.81
N GLY A 215 -7.18 -0.83 9.07
CA GLY A 215 -7.17 -0.77 7.61
C GLY A 215 -8.30 -1.59 6.97
N SER A 216 -8.73 -2.65 7.64
CA SER A 216 -9.82 -3.53 7.21
C SER A 216 -10.46 -4.24 8.39
N GLN A 217 -11.68 -4.67 8.20
CA GLN A 217 -12.44 -5.45 9.17
C GLN A 217 -12.96 -6.72 8.49
N MET A 218 -12.93 -7.83 9.22
CA MET A 218 -13.40 -9.11 8.73
C MET A 218 -14.52 -9.62 9.64
N PHE A 219 -15.70 -9.85 9.07
CA PHE A 219 -16.82 -10.46 9.74
C PHE A 219 -17.02 -11.89 9.27
N CYS A 220 -17.15 -12.81 10.22
CA CYS A 220 -17.45 -14.20 9.96
C CYS A 220 -18.78 -14.57 10.61
N CYS A 221 -19.77 -14.94 9.81
CA CYS A 221 -21.03 -15.44 10.30
C CYS A 221 -20.85 -16.91 10.73
N ILE A 222 -20.81 -17.16 12.04
CA ILE A 222 -20.69 -18.49 12.61
C ILE A 222 -22.06 -19.14 12.77
N GLU A 223 -23.03 -18.38 13.23
CA GLU A 223 -24.39 -18.86 13.42
C GLU A 223 -25.39 -17.74 13.13
N ARG A 224 -26.48 -18.07 12.45
CA ARG A 224 -27.58 -17.15 12.21
C ARG A 224 -28.89 -17.84 12.51
N THR A 225 -29.65 -17.32 13.46
CA THR A 225 -31.01 -17.76 13.79
C THR A 225 -31.96 -16.57 13.64
N GLY A 226 -33.13 -16.82 13.03
CA GLY A 226 -34.13 -15.77 12.81
C GLY A 226 -33.99 -15.00 11.49
N THR A 227 -34.55 -13.78 11.45
CA THR A 227 -34.59 -12.90 10.29
C THR A 227 -33.94 -11.55 10.63
N GLY A 228 -33.42 -10.84 9.63
CA GLY A 228 -32.69 -9.59 9.84
C GLY A 228 -31.18 -9.81 9.99
N GLY A 229 -30.47 -8.78 10.40
CA GLY A 229 -29.02 -8.78 10.59
C GLY A 229 -28.24 -8.80 9.28
N GLU A 230 -28.85 -8.32 8.18
CA GLU A 230 -28.15 -8.13 6.91
C GLU A 230 -27.08 -7.03 7.04
N SER A 231 -25.91 -7.26 6.41
CA SER A 231 -24.87 -6.24 6.32
C SER A 231 -25.19 -5.25 5.21
N ILE A 232 -25.22 -3.97 5.54
CA ILE A 232 -25.37 -2.88 4.58
C ILE A 232 -24.00 -2.29 4.30
N LEU A 233 -23.62 -2.25 3.02
CA LEU A 233 -22.36 -1.67 2.58
C LEU A 233 -22.61 -0.35 1.84
N VAL A 234 -21.75 0.62 2.10
CA VAL A 234 -21.73 1.93 1.43
C VAL A 234 -20.31 2.26 1.01
N ASP A 235 -20.12 2.61 -0.26
CA ASP A 235 -18.82 3.12 -0.72
C ASP A 235 -18.64 4.58 -0.29
N GLY A 236 -17.94 4.78 0.83
CA GLY A 236 -17.68 6.10 1.38
C GLY A 236 -16.86 7.01 0.45
N LEU A 237 -15.99 6.45 -0.40
CA LEU A 237 -15.25 7.24 -1.40
C LEU A 237 -16.18 7.73 -2.51
N ALA A 238 -17.12 6.90 -2.96
CA ALA A 238 -18.14 7.31 -3.92
C ALA A 238 -19.01 8.45 -3.36
N VAL A 239 -19.44 8.33 -2.10
CA VAL A 239 -20.20 9.39 -1.41
C VAL A 239 -19.38 10.67 -1.29
N ALA A 240 -18.13 10.59 -0.85
CA ALA A 240 -17.24 11.74 -0.74
C ALA A 240 -17.04 12.45 -2.10
N ASN A 241 -16.88 11.68 -3.19
CA ASN A 241 -16.80 12.24 -4.54
C ASN A 241 -18.07 12.95 -4.96
N GLN A 242 -19.24 12.38 -4.66
CA GLN A 242 -20.51 13.06 -4.94
C GLN A 242 -20.63 14.40 -4.19
N ILE A 243 -20.26 14.43 -2.91
CA ILE A 243 -20.25 15.68 -2.13
C ILE A 243 -19.30 16.69 -2.76
N ARG A 244 -18.09 16.27 -3.12
CA ARG A 244 -17.11 17.14 -3.77
C ARG A 244 -17.62 17.77 -5.06
N GLU A 245 -18.39 17.02 -5.85
CA GLU A 245 -18.95 17.49 -7.12
C GLU A 245 -20.19 18.37 -6.92
N GLN A 246 -21.08 18.02 -5.99
CA GLN A 246 -22.35 18.70 -5.78
C GLN A 246 -22.25 19.90 -4.84
N ASP A 247 -21.42 19.80 -3.80
CA ASP A 247 -21.17 20.86 -2.83
C ASP A 247 -19.70 20.89 -2.41
N PRO A 248 -18.80 21.49 -3.22
CA PRO A 248 -17.39 21.58 -2.90
C PRO A 248 -17.07 22.26 -1.56
N LYS A 249 -17.98 23.10 -1.07
CA LYS A 249 -17.81 23.78 0.22
C LYS A 249 -18.06 22.85 1.40
N ALA A 250 -18.98 21.90 1.26
CA ALA A 250 -19.23 20.89 2.27
C ALA A 250 -18.14 19.81 2.31
N PHE A 251 -17.37 19.67 1.22
CA PHE A 251 -16.28 18.70 1.12
C PHE A 251 -14.99 19.16 1.84
N THR A 252 -14.76 20.47 2.02
CA THR A 252 -13.59 21.05 2.68
C THR A 252 -13.80 21.15 4.18
#